data_2c8d2f64c50277be59f07022048ffbd5
#
_entry.id   2c8d2f64c50277be59f07022048ffbd5
#
_cell.length_a   1.000
_cell.length_b   1.000
_cell.length_c   1.000
_cell.angle_alpha   90.00
_cell.angle_beta   90.00
_cell.angle_gamma   90.00
#
_symmetry.space_group_name_H-M   'P 1'
#
loop_
_entity.id
_entity.type
_entity.pdbx_description
1 polymer ?
#
loop_
_entity_poly.entity_id
_entity_poly.type
_entity_poly.pdbx_seq_one_letter_code
_entity_poly.pdbx_strand_id
1 'polypeptide(L)'
;IDPKNGHVKAYVGGPDFRFFQYDMCTVGRRQVGSTIKPFLYAYAMENGMNPCDEVANTQPSVKVQTGLREDDYTIWQPKNVPYGESGKKEIGQMITLKRGLQTSNNWTSARIMMQYHPEGFVKLLHSFGIKNQEIEPVYSLCLGVCDLTIAEMCAAYTAFANHGIQIEPVYVESIFDNNGNLLATFSPRMKEIFSDETSEKMISLMRGVIDGGTGLRIRSSAASFNFTIPWEPGRPKHAYRIGWETEMAGKTGTTQNNSDGWFMAFIPDLITGVWVGGEDRDIHFDNLRNGQGSSTALPIWGVYMNKVFDDKTLNYDRKCKFNVKETYNCKNQNTGDQKVEENAVEGIFE
;
A
#
# COMPACT_ATOMS: atom_id res chain seq x y z
N ILE A 1 4.71 -5.15 -11.72
CA ILE A 1 4.64 -6.62 -11.86
C ILE A 1 3.27 -6.98 -12.40
N ASP A 2 3.22 -7.89 -13.35
CA ASP A 2 1.98 -8.51 -13.83
C ASP A 2 1.50 -9.55 -12.78
N PRO A 3 0.30 -9.41 -12.20
CA PRO A 3 -0.16 -10.31 -11.15
C PRO A 3 -0.50 -11.73 -11.62
N LYS A 4 -0.62 -11.96 -12.93
CA LYS A 4 -1.00 -13.26 -13.49
C LYS A 4 0.19 -14.18 -13.76
N ASN A 5 1.35 -13.60 -14.09
CA ASN A 5 2.54 -14.35 -14.51
C ASN A 5 3.84 -13.94 -13.78
N GLY A 6 3.78 -12.95 -12.89
CA GLY A 6 4.93 -12.48 -12.13
C GLY A 6 5.94 -11.65 -12.91
N HIS A 7 5.72 -11.41 -14.21
CA HIS A 7 6.69 -10.68 -15.04
C HIS A 7 6.91 -9.25 -14.54
N VAL A 8 8.15 -8.89 -14.30
CA VAL A 8 8.55 -7.54 -13.94
C VAL A 8 8.54 -6.67 -15.19
N LYS A 9 7.57 -5.75 -15.29
CA LYS A 9 7.38 -4.90 -16.48
C LYS A 9 8.23 -3.64 -16.45
N ALA A 10 8.53 -3.10 -15.26
CA ALA A 10 9.37 -1.94 -15.08
C ALA A 10 10.12 -2.02 -13.75
N TYR A 11 11.32 -1.46 -13.73
CA TYR A 11 12.23 -1.54 -12.61
C TYR A 11 13.12 -0.31 -12.56
N VAL A 12 13.15 0.38 -11.42
CA VAL A 12 14.02 1.52 -11.18
C VAL A 12 14.61 1.38 -9.79
N GLY A 13 15.87 0.97 -9.70
CA GLY A 13 16.58 0.72 -8.44
C GLY A 13 17.16 1.96 -7.78
N GLY A 14 17.29 3.07 -8.52
CA GLY A 14 17.85 4.33 -8.02
C GLY A 14 17.72 5.45 -9.04
N PRO A 15 18.05 6.70 -8.65
CA PRO A 15 17.86 7.87 -9.52
C PRO A 15 18.81 7.90 -10.73
N ASP A 16 20.05 7.49 -10.55
CA ASP A 16 21.06 7.43 -11.62
C ASP A 16 22.23 6.55 -11.16
N PHE A 17 22.45 5.45 -11.87
CA PHE A 17 23.52 4.48 -11.54
C PHE A 17 24.93 5.07 -11.46
N ARG A 18 25.20 6.17 -12.17
CA ARG A 18 26.50 6.84 -12.13
C ARG A 18 26.83 7.42 -10.77
N PHE A 19 25.81 7.81 -9.99
CA PHE A 19 25.95 8.46 -8.69
C PHE A 19 25.45 7.61 -7.54
N PHE A 20 24.49 6.69 -7.81
CA PHE A 20 23.86 5.86 -6.81
C PHE A 20 23.73 4.42 -7.33
N GLN A 21 24.64 3.56 -6.91
CA GLN A 21 24.73 2.18 -7.41
C GLN A 21 24.02 1.15 -6.53
N TYR A 22 23.51 1.56 -5.37
CA TYR A 22 22.77 0.68 -4.48
C TYR A 22 21.35 0.49 -4.96
N ASP A 23 20.94 -0.78 -5.11
CA ASP A 23 19.61 -1.12 -5.60
C ASP A 23 18.56 -1.05 -4.48
N MET A 24 17.75 0.00 -4.49
CA MET A 24 16.67 0.19 -3.53
C MET A 24 15.43 -0.69 -3.82
N CYS A 25 15.32 -1.30 -5.01
CA CYS A 25 14.18 -2.17 -5.32
C CYS A 25 14.27 -3.56 -4.73
N THR A 26 15.45 -4.21 -4.85
CA THR A 26 15.60 -5.63 -4.47
C THR A 26 16.51 -5.83 -3.27
N VAL A 27 17.36 -4.86 -2.96
CA VAL A 27 18.35 -4.95 -1.86
C VAL A 27 17.99 -3.98 -0.73
N GLY A 28 17.63 -2.74 -1.05
CA GLY A 28 17.31 -1.71 -0.07
C GLY A 28 16.04 -2.03 0.71
N ARG A 29 16.18 -2.31 2.00
CA ARG A 29 15.06 -2.54 2.91
C ARG A 29 14.72 -1.27 3.66
N ARG A 30 13.46 -0.89 3.61
CA ARG A 30 12.94 0.31 4.27
C ARG A 30 11.67 0.01 5.02
N GLN A 31 11.43 0.76 6.09
CA GLN A 31 10.25 0.61 6.91
C GLN A 31 8.99 0.88 6.10
N VAL A 32 8.09 -0.12 6.04
CA VAL A 32 6.93 -0.09 5.13
C VAL A 32 5.77 0.76 5.64
N GLY A 33 5.75 1.07 6.92
CA GLY A 33 4.68 1.86 7.53
C GLY A 33 3.30 1.28 7.22
N SER A 34 2.33 2.14 7.00
CA SER A 34 0.93 1.73 6.79
C SER A 34 0.66 0.88 5.55
N THR A 35 1.65 0.62 4.68
CA THR A 35 1.45 -0.33 3.56
C THR A 35 1.42 -1.79 4.01
N ILE A 36 1.75 -2.09 5.27
CA ILE A 36 1.57 -3.38 5.91
C ILE A 36 0.10 -3.71 6.21
N LYS A 37 -0.74 -2.68 6.41
CA LYS A 37 -2.12 -2.85 6.89
C LYS A 37 -2.99 -3.76 6.02
N PRO A 38 -2.93 -3.73 4.67
CA PRO A 38 -3.68 -4.68 3.86
C PRO A 38 -3.45 -6.14 4.22
N PHE A 39 -2.22 -6.53 4.57
CA PHE A 39 -1.92 -7.91 5.01
C PHE A 39 -2.60 -8.25 6.34
N LEU A 40 -2.59 -7.31 7.29
CA LEU A 40 -3.28 -7.49 8.57
C LEU A 40 -4.79 -7.59 8.41
N TYR A 41 -5.37 -6.77 7.54
CA TYR A 41 -6.80 -6.82 7.24
C TYR A 41 -7.17 -8.09 6.47
N ALA A 42 -6.34 -8.56 5.54
CA ALA A 42 -6.52 -9.86 4.89
C ALA A 42 -6.50 -11.00 5.91
N TYR A 43 -5.58 -10.94 6.89
CA TYR A 43 -5.56 -11.89 8.00
C TYR A 43 -6.87 -11.91 8.79
N ALA A 44 -7.42 -10.74 9.07
CA ALA A 44 -8.71 -10.62 9.75
C ALA A 44 -9.87 -11.14 8.90
N MET A 45 -9.91 -10.82 7.60
CA MET A 45 -10.96 -11.28 6.68
C MET A 45 -10.93 -12.81 6.51
N GLU A 46 -9.74 -13.39 6.37
CA GLU A 46 -9.56 -14.85 6.26
C GLU A 46 -9.98 -15.59 7.55
N ASN A 47 -9.89 -14.92 8.70
CA ASN A 47 -10.34 -15.43 9.98
C ASN A 47 -11.79 -15.02 10.34
N GLY A 48 -12.62 -14.70 9.35
CA GLY A 48 -14.06 -14.55 9.48
C GLY A 48 -14.57 -13.12 9.69
N MET A 49 -13.71 -12.11 9.76
CA MET A 49 -14.18 -10.73 9.78
C MET A 49 -14.69 -10.27 8.42
N ASN A 50 -15.51 -9.23 8.42
CA ASN A 50 -16.07 -8.62 7.22
C ASN A 50 -15.76 -7.13 7.13
N PRO A 51 -15.74 -6.55 5.93
CA PRO A 51 -15.47 -5.12 5.73
C PRO A 51 -16.36 -4.18 6.54
N CYS A 52 -17.58 -4.59 6.85
CA CYS A 52 -18.56 -3.80 7.58
C CYS A 52 -18.58 -4.06 9.09
N ASP A 53 -17.75 -4.98 9.59
CA ASP A 53 -17.62 -5.17 11.03
C ASP A 53 -17.07 -3.92 11.68
N GLU A 54 -17.62 -3.57 12.85
CA GLU A 54 -17.30 -2.31 13.52
C GLU A 54 -16.37 -2.53 14.72
N VAL A 55 -15.47 -1.58 14.89
CA VAL A 55 -14.56 -1.52 16.04
C VAL A 55 -14.58 -0.13 16.65
N ALA A 56 -14.34 -0.03 17.97
CA ALA A 56 -14.27 1.25 18.65
C ALA A 56 -13.08 2.09 18.16
N ASN A 57 -13.34 3.30 17.71
CA ASN A 57 -12.32 4.27 17.30
C ASN A 57 -11.81 5.06 18.51
N THR A 58 -11.26 4.34 19.48
CA THR A 58 -10.64 4.86 20.71
C THR A 58 -9.22 4.30 20.83
N GLN A 59 -8.35 5.07 21.48
CA GLN A 59 -6.95 4.65 21.66
C GLN A 59 -6.87 3.34 22.47
N PRO A 60 -6.37 2.25 21.89
CA PRO A 60 -6.15 1.01 22.64
C PRO A 60 -4.89 1.11 23.48
N SER A 61 -4.86 0.35 24.57
CA SER A 61 -3.69 0.16 25.44
C SER A 61 -3.34 -1.31 25.50
N VAL A 62 -2.08 -1.64 25.26
CA VAL A 62 -1.57 -2.99 25.30
C VAL A 62 -0.44 -3.07 26.31
N LYS A 63 -0.54 -4.01 27.26
CA LYS A 63 0.54 -4.33 28.15
C LYS A 63 1.55 -5.23 27.42
N VAL A 64 2.76 -4.72 27.23
CA VAL A 64 3.83 -5.42 26.51
C VAL A 64 4.91 -5.79 27.52
N GLN A 65 5.16 -7.09 27.66
CA GLN A 65 6.22 -7.60 28.53
C GLN A 65 7.59 -7.19 27.99
N THR A 66 8.44 -6.61 28.83
CA THR A 66 9.78 -6.12 28.47
C THR A 66 10.91 -6.86 29.19
N GLY A 67 10.61 -7.70 30.16
CA GLY A 67 11.56 -8.47 30.95
C GLY A 67 10.98 -9.78 31.46
N LEU A 68 11.73 -10.46 32.32
CA LEU A 68 11.37 -11.78 32.86
C LEU A 68 10.39 -11.75 34.03
N ARG A 69 10.23 -10.60 34.70
CA ARG A 69 9.32 -10.44 35.85
C ARG A 69 7.94 -9.97 35.38
N GLU A 70 6.90 -10.32 36.08
CA GLU A 70 5.53 -9.87 35.78
C GLU A 70 5.37 -8.34 35.77
N ASP A 71 6.19 -7.63 36.56
CA ASP A 71 6.19 -6.17 36.66
C ASP A 71 7.02 -5.50 35.56
N ASP A 72 7.82 -6.26 34.82
CA ASP A 72 8.67 -5.76 33.72
C ASP A 72 7.83 -5.58 32.45
N TYR A 73 7.00 -4.55 32.42
CA TYR A 73 6.17 -4.25 31.25
C TYR A 73 6.15 -2.77 30.93
N THR A 74 5.81 -2.47 29.68
CA THR A 74 5.46 -1.13 29.23
C THR A 74 4.03 -1.11 28.68
N ILE A 75 3.39 0.05 28.69
CA ILE A 75 2.09 0.24 28.07
C ILE A 75 2.30 0.83 26.68
N TRP A 76 1.97 0.06 25.66
CA TRP A 76 1.96 0.54 24.30
C TRP A 76 0.60 1.13 23.92
N GLN A 77 0.60 2.39 23.48
CA GLN A 77 -0.58 3.14 23.06
C GLN A 77 -0.29 3.81 21.73
N PRO A 78 -0.78 3.27 20.60
CA PRO A 78 -0.53 3.85 19.29
C PRO A 78 -1.19 5.22 19.17
N LYS A 79 -0.45 6.19 18.61
CA LYS A 79 -1.02 7.46 18.18
C LYS A 79 -1.80 7.26 16.90
N ASN A 80 -2.87 8.03 16.72
CA ASN A 80 -3.65 8.08 15.50
C ASN A 80 -3.76 9.53 15.01
N VAL A 81 -3.62 9.74 13.71
CA VAL A 81 -3.86 11.04 13.07
C VAL A 81 -5.24 10.97 12.43
N PRO A 82 -6.23 11.74 12.90
CA PRO A 82 -7.56 11.74 12.31
C PRO A 82 -7.52 12.20 10.83
N TYR A 83 -8.31 11.56 9.99
CA TYR A 83 -8.41 11.89 8.58
C TYR A 83 -9.37 13.07 8.37
N GLY A 84 -8.83 14.28 8.33
CA GLY A 84 -9.59 15.51 8.19
C GLY A 84 -10.58 15.75 9.33
N GLU A 85 -11.53 16.64 9.12
CA GLU A 85 -12.56 16.96 10.13
C GLU A 85 -13.54 15.80 10.38
N SER A 86 -13.83 15.00 9.35
CA SER A 86 -14.68 13.81 9.51
C SER A 86 -14.03 12.81 10.47
N GLY A 87 -12.75 12.54 10.33
CA GLY A 87 -12.01 11.64 11.20
C GLY A 87 -11.93 12.11 12.66
N LYS A 88 -11.89 13.44 12.89
CA LYS A 88 -11.98 13.99 14.25
C LYS A 88 -13.34 13.71 14.90
N LYS A 89 -14.43 13.83 14.15
CA LYS A 89 -15.79 13.54 14.64
C LYS A 89 -16.01 12.06 14.93
N GLU A 90 -15.29 11.18 14.26
CA GLU A 90 -15.38 9.73 14.46
C GLU A 90 -14.66 9.23 15.73
N ILE A 91 -13.85 10.06 16.39
CA ILE A 91 -13.18 9.68 17.63
C ILE A 91 -14.22 9.36 18.71
N GLY A 92 -14.08 8.20 19.34
CA GLY A 92 -15.01 7.69 20.35
C GLY A 92 -16.21 6.93 19.80
N GLN A 93 -16.39 6.87 18.47
CA GLN A 93 -17.48 6.15 17.82
C GLN A 93 -17.05 4.74 17.40
N MET A 94 -18.02 3.92 17.02
CA MET A 94 -17.78 2.69 16.28
C MET A 94 -17.53 3.04 14.82
N ILE A 95 -16.50 2.46 14.19
CA ILE A 95 -16.22 2.60 12.76
C ILE A 95 -16.02 1.24 12.13
N THR A 96 -16.39 1.11 10.87
CA THR A 96 -16.22 -0.15 10.15
C THR A 96 -14.74 -0.40 9.83
N LEU A 97 -14.38 -1.66 9.61
CA LEU A 97 -13.04 -2.03 9.14
C LEU A 97 -12.72 -1.36 7.80
N LYS A 98 -13.72 -1.27 6.90
CA LYS A 98 -13.58 -0.53 5.64
C LYS A 98 -13.15 0.91 5.90
N ARG A 99 -13.81 1.62 6.80
CA ARG A 99 -13.44 3.00 7.18
C ARG A 99 -12.05 3.06 7.82
N GLY A 100 -11.74 2.10 8.67
CA GLY A 100 -10.43 1.99 9.32
C GLY A 100 -9.26 1.88 8.33
N LEU A 101 -9.39 1.04 7.28
CA LEU A 101 -8.36 0.93 6.25
C LEU A 101 -8.34 2.16 5.33
N GLN A 102 -9.52 2.66 4.94
CA GLN A 102 -9.71 3.83 4.10
C GLN A 102 -8.95 5.05 4.62
N THR A 103 -9.09 5.32 5.92
CA THR A 103 -8.43 6.45 6.60
C THR A 103 -7.08 6.10 7.19
N SER A 104 -6.62 4.88 7.00
CA SER A 104 -5.37 4.37 7.58
C SER A 104 -5.32 4.46 9.12
N ASN A 105 -6.46 4.24 9.78
CA ASN A 105 -6.61 4.36 11.22
C ASN A 105 -5.70 3.38 11.98
N ASN A 106 -4.87 3.91 12.89
CA ASN A 106 -3.93 3.12 13.67
C ASN A 106 -4.62 2.34 14.78
N TRP A 107 -5.67 2.89 15.38
CA TRP A 107 -6.39 2.26 16.48
C TRP A 107 -7.15 1.02 16.02
N THR A 108 -7.79 1.11 14.82
CA THR A 108 -8.42 -0.06 14.19
C THR A 108 -7.41 -1.17 13.93
N SER A 109 -6.26 -0.82 13.35
CA SER A 109 -5.21 -1.81 13.07
C SER A 109 -4.66 -2.44 14.35
N ALA A 110 -4.46 -1.64 15.41
CA ALA A 110 -4.03 -2.16 16.71
C ALA A 110 -5.04 -3.13 17.33
N ARG A 111 -6.35 -2.84 17.21
CA ARG A 111 -7.41 -3.74 17.71
C ARG A 111 -7.45 -5.08 16.94
N ILE A 112 -7.27 -5.05 15.62
CA ILE A 112 -7.14 -6.28 14.84
C ILE A 112 -5.93 -7.08 15.32
N MET A 113 -4.77 -6.42 15.51
CA MET A 113 -3.56 -7.07 15.98
C MET A 113 -3.71 -7.65 17.40
N MET A 114 -4.45 -6.96 18.28
CA MET A 114 -4.76 -7.46 19.62
C MET A 114 -5.63 -8.71 19.59
N GLN A 115 -6.55 -8.81 18.63
CA GLN A 115 -7.44 -9.96 18.49
C GLN A 115 -6.73 -11.20 17.95
N TYR A 116 -5.82 -11.02 16.98
CA TYR A 116 -5.18 -12.15 16.26
C TYR A 116 -3.73 -12.42 16.66
N HIS A 117 -3.15 -11.57 17.49
CA HIS A 117 -1.78 -11.62 17.99
C HIS A 117 -0.69 -11.53 16.90
N PRO A 118 0.48 -10.96 17.22
CA PRO A 118 1.52 -10.69 16.22
C PRO A 118 2.20 -11.94 15.65
N GLU A 119 2.28 -13.05 16.39
CA GLU A 119 2.97 -14.28 15.97
C GLU A 119 2.32 -14.91 14.73
N GLY A 120 0.98 -14.94 14.71
CA GLY A 120 0.20 -15.41 13.56
C GLY A 120 0.39 -14.51 12.35
N PHE A 121 0.45 -13.21 12.59
CA PHE A 121 0.65 -12.22 11.53
C PHE A 121 2.06 -12.32 10.90
N VAL A 122 3.11 -12.53 11.69
CA VAL A 122 4.47 -12.76 11.16
C VAL A 122 4.50 -14.01 10.28
N LYS A 123 3.88 -15.11 10.71
CA LYS A 123 3.76 -16.33 9.89
C LYS A 123 3.05 -16.06 8.56
N LEU A 124 1.98 -15.28 8.58
CA LEU A 124 1.29 -14.88 7.37
C LEU A 124 2.19 -14.03 6.45
N LEU A 125 2.92 -13.05 6.97
CA LEU A 125 3.86 -12.24 6.18
C LEU A 125 4.90 -13.13 5.46
N HIS A 126 5.48 -14.10 6.14
CA HIS A 126 6.37 -15.07 5.50
C HIS A 126 5.66 -15.91 4.43
N SER A 127 4.37 -16.22 4.62
CA SER A 127 3.62 -16.97 3.60
C SER A 127 3.46 -16.20 2.30
N PHE A 128 3.43 -14.86 2.34
CA PHE A 128 3.46 -13.98 1.18
C PHE A 128 4.82 -13.91 0.45
N GLY A 129 5.79 -14.73 0.87
CA GLY A 129 7.13 -14.74 0.29
C GLY A 129 8.06 -13.64 0.79
N ILE A 130 7.69 -12.95 1.87
CA ILE A 130 8.57 -11.98 2.54
C ILE A 130 9.71 -12.74 3.20
N LYS A 131 10.94 -12.39 2.80
CA LYS A 131 12.17 -13.15 3.17
C LYS A 131 12.86 -12.61 4.41
N ASN A 132 12.46 -11.41 4.88
CA ASN A 132 13.06 -10.84 6.08
C ASN A 132 12.74 -11.68 7.32
N GLN A 133 13.75 -12.35 7.88
CA GLN A 133 13.63 -13.20 9.08
C GLN A 133 13.71 -12.40 10.39
N GLU A 134 14.03 -11.10 10.32
CA GLU A 134 14.19 -10.22 11.48
C GLU A 134 12.87 -9.51 11.87
N ILE A 135 11.73 -9.96 11.32
CA ILE A 135 10.43 -9.40 11.68
C ILE A 135 10.03 -9.90 13.06
N GLU A 136 10.08 -9.01 14.04
CA GLU A 136 9.70 -9.34 15.41
C GLU A 136 8.17 -9.37 15.57
N PRO A 137 7.62 -10.35 16.32
CA PRO A 137 6.19 -10.46 16.60
C PRO A 137 5.77 -9.48 17.72
N VAL A 138 5.72 -8.21 17.38
CA VAL A 138 5.32 -7.12 18.29
C VAL A 138 3.99 -6.48 17.85
N TYR A 139 3.20 -5.97 18.78
CA TYR A 139 1.91 -5.33 18.46
C TYR A 139 2.05 -4.14 17.51
N SER A 140 3.15 -3.38 17.61
CA SER A 140 3.43 -2.25 16.72
C SER A 140 3.69 -2.67 15.26
N LEU A 141 3.87 -3.96 14.96
CA LEU A 141 3.98 -4.47 13.60
C LEU A 141 2.74 -4.14 12.75
N CYS A 142 1.56 -3.98 13.36
CA CYS A 142 0.35 -3.50 12.67
C CYS A 142 0.51 -2.11 12.04
N LEU A 143 1.53 -1.37 12.42
CA LEU A 143 1.88 -0.05 11.89
C LEU A 143 3.05 -0.09 10.90
N GLY A 144 3.60 -1.29 10.64
CA GLY A 144 4.66 -1.52 9.67
C GLY A 144 6.06 -1.17 10.16
N VAL A 145 6.35 -1.50 11.43
CA VAL A 145 7.71 -1.37 12.00
C VAL A 145 8.63 -2.52 11.56
N CYS A 146 8.56 -2.87 10.29
CA CYS A 146 9.45 -3.84 9.65
C CYS A 146 9.99 -3.30 8.33
N ASP A 147 11.16 -3.75 7.95
CA ASP A 147 11.89 -3.29 6.78
C ASP A 147 11.79 -4.30 5.65
N LEU A 148 11.19 -3.88 4.52
CA LEU A 148 11.02 -4.71 3.33
C LEU A 148 11.52 -3.97 2.08
N THR A 149 11.80 -4.74 1.03
CA THR A 149 12.12 -4.18 -0.28
C THR A 149 10.85 -3.88 -1.07
N ILE A 150 10.94 -2.99 -2.07
CA ILE A 150 9.82 -2.73 -2.99
C ILE A 150 9.42 -4.01 -3.73
N ALA A 151 10.41 -4.82 -4.13
CA ALA A 151 10.17 -6.08 -4.84
C ALA A 151 9.40 -7.08 -3.98
N GLU A 152 9.75 -7.26 -2.68
CA GLU A 152 9.00 -8.08 -1.75
C GLU A 152 7.55 -7.58 -1.60
N MET A 153 7.37 -6.27 -1.47
CA MET A 153 6.03 -5.67 -1.34
C MET A 153 5.19 -5.87 -2.62
N CYS A 154 5.76 -5.62 -3.81
CA CYS A 154 5.05 -5.83 -5.07
C CYS A 154 4.67 -7.31 -5.27
N ALA A 155 5.58 -8.24 -4.95
CA ALA A 155 5.32 -9.68 -5.02
C ALA A 155 4.20 -10.10 -4.07
N ALA A 156 4.22 -9.61 -2.83
CA ALA A 156 3.18 -9.92 -1.84
C ALA A 156 1.81 -9.34 -2.24
N TYR A 157 1.77 -8.12 -2.81
CA TYR A 157 0.53 -7.51 -3.28
C TYR A 157 -0.11 -8.23 -4.47
N THR A 158 0.62 -9.13 -5.18
CA THR A 158 0.01 -9.93 -6.26
C THR A 158 -1.17 -10.75 -5.76
N ALA A 159 -1.13 -11.24 -4.52
CA ALA A 159 -2.22 -12.01 -3.95
C ALA A 159 -3.55 -11.25 -3.90
N PHE A 160 -3.54 -9.92 -3.72
CA PHE A 160 -4.76 -9.12 -3.73
C PHE A 160 -5.38 -8.98 -5.12
N ALA A 161 -4.58 -8.92 -6.18
CA ALA A 161 -5.05 -8.76 -7.55
C ALA A 161 -5.29 -10.10 -8.27
N ASN A 162 -4.82 -11.21 -7.70
CA ASN A 162 -4.80 -12.53 -8.30
C ASN A 162 -5.50 -13.58 -7.42
N HIS A 163 -6.73 -13.28 -6.98
CA HIS A 163 -7.61 -14.24 -6.30
C HIS A 163 -7.00 -14.97 -5.10
N GLY A 164 -6.15 -14.29 -4.32
CA GLY A 164 -5.46 -14.86 -3.17
C GLY A 164 -4.13 -15.56 -3.49
N ILE A 165 -3.74 -15.61 -4.76
CA ILE A 165 -2.53 -16.29 -5.22
C ILE A 165 -1.36 -15.30 -5.32
N GLN A 166 -0.36 -15.47 -4.46
CA GLN A 166 0.91 -14.75 -4.54
C GLN A 166 1.80 -15.36 -5.64
N ILE A 167 2.51 -14.50 -6.38
CA ILE A 167 3.41 -14.90 -7.46
C ILE A 167 4.79 -14.31 -7.23
N GLU A 168 5.82 -15.14 -7.37
CA GLU A 168 7.22 -14.66 -7.32
C GLU A 168 7.56 -13.83 -8.56
N PRO A 169 8.35 -12.73 -8.41
CA PRO A 169 8.76 -11.90 -9.54
C PRO A 169 9.66 -12.68 -10.51
N VAL A 170 9.35 -12.56 -11.80
CA VAL A 170 10.15 -13.12 -12.90
C VAL A 170 10.83 -11.98 -13.64
N TYR A 171 12.17 -11.93 -13.56
CA TYR A 171 13.00 -10.93 -14.23
C TYR A 171 13.57 -11.44 -15.55
N VAL A 172 13.76 -12.76 -15.66
CA VAL A 172 14.28 -13.45 -16.85
C VAL A 172 13.34 -14.59 -17.18
N GLU A 173 12.75 -14.57 -18.34
CA GLU A 173 11.82 -15.61 -18.81
C GLU A 173 12.58 -16.78 -19.47
N SER A 174 13.55 -16.46 -20.35
CA SER A 174 14.30 -17.49 -21.09
C SER A 174 15.72 -17.03 -21.38
N ILE A 175 16.63 -17.99 -21.48
CA ILE A 175 18.01 -17.79 -21.90
C ILE A 175 18.25 -18.61 -23.18
N PHE A 176 18.81 -17.97 -24.20
CA PHE A 176 19.17 -18.60 -25.47
C PHE A 176 20.68 -18.48 -25.72
N ASP A 177 21.24 -19.43 -26.44
CA ASP A 177 22.61 -19.31 -26.94
C ASP A 177 22.69 -18.38 -28.19
N ASN A 178 23.90 -18.14 -28.68
CA ASN A 178 24.11 -17.30 -29.85
C ASN A 178 23.49 -17.88 -31.15
N ASN A 179 23.14 -19.15 -31.18
CA ASN A 179 22.52 -19.83 -32.31
C ASN A 179 20.97 -19.86 -32.20
N GLY A 180 20.41 -19.29 -31.13
CA GLY A 180 18.98 -19.28 -30.89
C GLY A 180 18.44 -20.54 -30.21
N ASN A 181 19.30 -21.44 -29.73
CA ASN A 181 18.85 -22.61 -28.97
C ASN A 181 18.47 -22.21 -27.54
N LEU A 182 17.32 -22.69 -27.09
CA LEU A 182 16.84 -22.45 -25.71
C LEU A 182 17.74 -23.19 -24.72
N LEU A 183 18.38 -22.46 -23.80
CA LEU A 183 19.21 -23.00 -22.75
C LEU A 183 18.47 -23.19 -21.43
N ALA A 184 17.58 -22.23 -21.09
CA ALA A 184 16.80 -22.28 -19.86
C ALA A 184 15.50 -21.50 -20.00
N THR A 185 14.47 -21.93 -19.26
CA THR A 185 13.18 -21.24 -19.11
C THR A 185 12.86 -21.15 -17.62
N PHE A 186 12.31 -20.00 -17.19
CA PHE A 186 11.93 -19.74 -15.80
C PHE A 186 10.42 -19.52 -15.72
N SER A 187 9.78 -20.27 -14.86
CA SER A 187 8.35 -20.11 -14.55
C SER A 187 8.19 -19.57 -13.13
N PRO A 188 7.22 -18.68 -12.90
CA PRO A 188 7.00 -18.15 -11.56
C PRO A 188 6.51 -19.26 -10.61
N ARG A 189 6.92 -19.18 -9.35
CA ARG A 189 6.29 -19.94 -8.28
C ARG A 189 5.05 -19.22 -7.83
N MET A 190 3.98 -19.98 -7.64
CA MET A 190 2.67 -19.49 -7.21
C MET A 190 2.31 -20.15 -5.90
N LYS A 191 1.68 -19.40 -5.00
CA LYS A 191 1.20 -19.90 -3.71
C LYS A 191 -0.12 -19.24 -3.36
N GLU A 192 -1.13 -20.05 -3.07
CA GLU A 192 -2.38 -19.57 -2.46
C GLU A 192 -2.11 -19.15 -1.01
N ILE A 193 -2.46 -17.92 -0.66
CA ILE A 193 -2.25 -17.30 0.65
C ILE A 193 -3.56 -17.19 1.42
N PHE A 194 -4.62 -16.80 0.72
CA PHE A 194 -5.97 -16.67 1.25
C PHE A 194 -7.00 -16.93 0.16
N SER A 195 -8.25 -17.07 0.55
CA SER A 195 -9.37 -17.39 -0.33
C SER A 195 -9.67 -16.28 -1.34
N ASP A 196 -10.33 -16.64 -2.45
CA ASP A 196 -10.85 -15.68 -3.44
C ASP A 196 -11.83 -14.68 -2.78
N GLU A 197 -12.67 -15.15 -1.85
CA GLU A 197 -13.58 -14.31 -1.08
C GLU A 197 -12.80 -13.22 -0.30
N THR A 198 -11.71 -13.59 0.37
CA THR A 198 -10.84 -12.63 1.07
C THR A 198 -10.20 -11.65 0.09
N SER A 199 -9.79 -12.09 -1.10
CA SER A 199 -9.30 -11.21 -2.16
C SER A 199 -10.35 -10.18 -2.56
N GLU A 200 -11.59 -10.57 -2.82
CA GLU A 200 -12.69 -9.67 -3.18
C GLU A 200 -12.97 -8.65 -2.05
N LYS A 201 -13.03 -9.10 -0.78
CA LYS A 201 -13.14 -8.22 0.38
C LYS A 201 -12.01 -7.18 0.40
N MET A 202 -10.77 -7.63 0.22
CA MET A 202 -9.60 -6.75 0.25
C MET A 202 -9.56 -5.75 -0.91
N ILE A 203 -9.95 -6.15 -2.13
CA ILE A 203 -10.11 -5.22 -3.26
C ILE A 203 -11.11 -4.11 -2.89
N SER A 204 -12.26 -4.47 -2.30
CA SER A 204 -13.27 -3.48 -1.88
C SER A 204 -12.70 -2.51 -0.82
N LEU A 205 -11.98 -3.01 0.19
CA LEU A 205 -11.36 -2.18 1.22
C LEU A 205 -10.29 -1.23 0.63
N MET A 206 -9.41 -1.77 -0.23
CA MET A 206 -8.30 -1.01 -0.81
C MET A 206 -8.75 -0.02 -1.89
N ARG A 207 -9.86 -0.29 -2.60
CA ARG A 207 -10.54 0.70 -3.44
C ARG A 207 -11.03 1.89 -2.60
N GLY A 208 -11.59 1.62 -1.42
CA GLY A 208 -12.00 2.66 -0.48
C GLY A 208 -10.86 3.63 -0.11
N VAL A 209 -9.62 3.16 -0.02
CA VAL A 209 -8.44 4.01 0.21
C VAL A 209 -8.22 5.00 -0.93
N ILE A 210 -8.43 4.55 -2.17
CA ILE A 210 -8.24 5.36 -3.38
C ILE A 210 -9.43 6.32 -3.59
N ASP A 211 -10.66 5.83 -3.40
CA ASP A 211 -11.87 6.54 -3.83
C ASP A 211 -12.46 7.44 -2.74
N GLY A 212 -11.97 7.39 -1.51
CA GLY A 212 -12.49 8.21 -0.40
C GLY A 212 -11.56 8.30 0.81
N GLY A 213 -10.30 7.84 0.68
CA GLY A 213 -9.34 7.76 1.77
C GLY A 213 -8.01 8.45 1.48
N THR A 214 -6.96 7.93 2.09
CA THR A 214 -5.62 8.55 2.03
C THR A 214 -5.01 8.60 0.62
N GLY A 215 -5.55 7.84 -0.34
CA GLY A 215 -5.15 7.86 -1.75
C GLY A 215 -6.00 8.78 -2.63
N LEU A 216 -7.04 9.44 -2.09
CA LEU A 216 -8.01 10.23 -2.85
C LEU A 216 -7.37 11.34 -3.71
N ARG A 217 -6.22 11.85 -3.29
CA ARG A 217 -5.50 12.89 -4.02
C ARG A 217 -5.26 12.56 -5.50
N ILE A 218 -5.14 11.27 -5.86
CA ILE A 218 -4.95 10.85 -7.25
C ILE A 218 -6.19 11.12 -8.14
N ARG A 219 -7.37 11.30 -7.52
CA ARG A 219 -8.63 11.62 -8.20
C ARG A 219 -8.84 13.13 -8.40
N SER A 220 -8.09 13.98 -7.69
CA SER A 220 -8.26 15.43 -7.70
C SER A 220 -8.01 16.03 -9.09
N SER A 221 -8.84 16.99 -9.49
CA SER A 221 -8.62 17.80 -10.69
C SER A 221 -7.33 18.63 -10.60
N ALA A 222 -6.90 19.00 -9.38
CA ALA A 222 -5.64 19.67 -9.10
C ALA A 222 -4.42 18.74 -9.05
N ALA A 223 -4.59 17.42 -9.31
CA ALA A 223 -3.50 16.45 -9.29
C ALA A 223 -2.50 16.67 -10.44
N SER A 224 -1.72 17.71 -10.31
CA SER A 224 -0.63 18.07 -11.24
C SER A 224 0.53 18.67 -10.45
N PHE A 225 1.73 18.50 -10.96
CA PHE A 225 2.90 19.21 -10.46
C PHE A 225 3.16 20.47 -11.29
N ASN A 226 3.32 21.59 -10.62
CA ASN A 226 4.08 22.72 -11.14
C ASN A 226 5.56 22.46 -10.78
N PHE A 227 6.21 21.55 -11.49
CA PHE A 227 7.61 21.32 -11.28
C PHE A 227 8.40 22.30 -12.14
N THR A 228 8.90 23.37 -11.55
CA THR A 228 10.04 24.09 -12.09
C THR A 228 11.30 23.39 -11.61
N ILE A 229 11.82 22.49 -12.43
CA ILE A 229 13.19 22.03 -12.24
C ILE A 229 14.07 23.21 -12.63
N PRO A 230 14.92 23.75 -11.72
CA PRO A 230 15.71 24.95 -12.00
C PRO A 230 16.59 24.84 -13.26
N TRP A 231 16.98 23.61 -13.63
CA TRP A 231 17.82 23.33 -14.81
C TRP A 231 17.02 22.93 -16.08
N GLU A 232 15.70 22.87 -16.00
CA GLU A 232 14.83 22.62 -17.16
C GLU A 232 13.63 23.60 -17.14
N PRO A 233 13.88 24.90 -17.33
CA PRO A 233 12.80 25.89 -17.40
C PRO A 233 11.89 25.58 -18.59
N GLY A 234 10.58 25.49 -18.33
CA GLY A 234 9.58 25.21 -19.37
C GLY A 234 9.11 23.77 -19.49
N ARG A 235 9.53 22.88 -18.60
CA ARG A 235 8.98 21.51 -18.54
C ARG A 235 7.46 21.54 -18.31
N PRO A 236 6.66 20.78 -19.09
CA PRO A 236 5.21 20.77 -18.93
C PRO A 236 4.81 20.21 -17.57
N LYS A 237 3.66 20.67 -17.06
CA LYS A 237 3.03 20.11 -15.87
C LYS A 237 2.82 18.61 -16.07
N HIS A 238 3.37 17.79 -15.18
CA HIS A 238 3.09 16.37 -15.17
C HIS A 238 1.82 16.11 -14.37
N ALA A 239 0.70 15.93 -15.05
CA ALA A 239 -0.53 15.49 -14.42
C ALA A 239 -0.36 14.06 -13.91
N TYR A 240 -0.73 13.82 -12.64
CA TYR A 240 -0.76 12.48 -12.05
C TYR A 240 -2.19 12.01 -11.74
N ARG A 241 -3.18 12.78 -12.14
CA ARG A 241 -4.60 12.41 -12.00
C ARG A 241 -4.91 11.15 -12.80
N ILE A 242 -5.58 10.20 -12.15
CA ILE A 242 -6.23 9.07 -12.79
C ILE A 242 -7.74 9.26 -12.63
N GLY A 243 -8.48 9.18 -13.72
CA GLY A 243 -9.94 9.41 -13.74
C GLY A 243 -10.72 8.32 -12.98
N TRP A 244 -11.98 8.61 -12.70
CA TRP A 244 -12.88 7.70 -11.98
C TRP A 244 -13.29 6.47 -12.80
N GLU A 245 -13.08 6.50 -14.11
CA GLU A 245 -13.31 5.37 -15.03
C GLU A 245 -12.37 4.18 -14.76
N THR A 246 -11.19 4.45 -14.18
CA THR A 246 -10.18 3.43 -13.86
C THR A 246 -10.41 2.90 -12.45
N GLU A 247 -10.69 1.63 -12.30
CA GLU A 247 -10.70 0.99 -10.97
C GLU A 247 -9.28 0.71 -10.49
N MET A 248 -8.99 1.18 -9.29
CA MET A 248 -7.69 1.00 -8.64
C MET A 248 -7.90 0.62 -7.19
N ALA A 249 -7.02 -0.22 -6.69
CA ALA A 249 -6.93 -0.56 -5.28
C ALA A 249 -5.50 -0.26 -4.78
N GLY A 250 -5.35 0.17 -3.54
CA GLY A 250 -4.01 0.50 -3.06
C GLY A 250 -3.94 0.97 -1.62
N LYS A 251 -2.74 1.31 -1.20
CA LYS A 251 -2.46 1.82 0.15
C LYS A 251 -1.29 2.79 0.16
N THR A 252 -1.45 3.89 0.86
CA THR A 252 -0.37 4.84 1.19
C THR A 252 0.38 4.38 2.44
N GLY A 253 1.68 4.64 2.48
CA GLY A 253 2.51 4.43 3.65
C GLY A 253 3.34 5.68 3.98
N THR A 254 3.53 5.91 5.26
CA THR A 254 4.40 6.98 5.78
C THR A 254 4.97 6.48 7.09
N THR A 255 6.26 6.66 7.30
CA THR A 255 6.92 6.37 8.59
C THR A 255 6.81 7.56 9.54
N GLN A 256 7.00 7.29 10.84
CA GLN A 256 6.76 8.31 11.89
C GLN A 256 7.60 9.58 11.71
N ASN A 257 8.81 9.45 11.19
CA ASN A 257 9.72 10.59 10.98
C ASN A 257 9.61 11.20 9.58
N ASN A 258 8.62 10.81 8.77
CA ASN A 258 8.47 11.24 7.37
C ASN A 258 9.71 10.94 6.51
N SER A 259 10.51 9.94 6.87
CA SER A 259 11.71 9.51 6.12
C SER A 259 11.35 8.61 4.95
N ASP A 260 10.20 7.92 5.02
CA ASP A 260 9.76 6.97 4.01
C ASP A 260 8.32 7.27 3.58
N GLY A 261 8.16 7.56 2.30
CA GLY A 261 6.87 7.69 1.64
C GLY A 261 6.63 6.51 0.70
N TRP A 262 5.55 5.76 0.91
CA TRP A 262 5.17 4.60 0.12
C TRP A 262 3.83 4.78 -0.57
N PHE A 263 3.72 4.26 -1.77
CA PHE A 263 2.43 4.04 -2.41
C PHE A 263 2.44 2.72 -3.16
N MET A 264 1.65 1.78 -2.66
CA MET A 264 1.42 0.47 -3.26
C MET A 264 0.03 0.48 -3.86
N ALA A 265 -0.10 0.37 -5.18
CA ALA A 265 -1.40 0.33 -5.82
C ALA A 265 -1.39 -0.53 -7.07
N PHE A 266 -2.57 -0.96 -7.48
CA PHE A 266 -2.74 -1.84 -8.61
C PHE A 266 -4.07 -1.60 -9.33
N ILE A 267 -4.04 -1.91 -10.61
CA ILE A 267 -5.19 -2.20 -11.47
C ILE A 267 -5.25 -3.71 -11.67
N PRO A 268 -6.31 -4.28 -12.27
CA PRO A 268 -6.43 -5.73 -12.41
C PRO A 268 -5.21 -6.44 -13.03
N ASP A 269 -4.49 -5.76 -13.94
CA ASP A 269 -3.42 -6.38 -14.74
C ASP A 269 -2.01 -5.83 -14.42
N LEU A 270 -1.87 -4.91 -13.46
CA LEU A 270 -0.57 -4.34 -13.13
C LEU A 270 -0.49 -3.89 -11.67
N ILE A 271 0.51 -4.40 -10.94
CA ILE A 271 0.87 -3.94 -9.61
C ILE A 271 2.10 -3.06 -9.70
N THR A 272 2.02 -1.90 -9.06
CA THR A 272 3.13 -0.95 -9.04
C THR A 272 3.36 -0.44 -7.62
N GLY A 273 4.59 -0.57 -7.15
CA GLY A 273 5.06 -0.01 -5.88
C GLY A 273 5.99 1.17 -6.13
N VAL A 274 5.85 2.22 -5.34
CA VAL A 274 6.76 3.37 -5.33
C VAL A 274 7.15 3.67 -3.89
N TRP A 275 8.44 3.83 -3.68
CA TRP A 275 9.04 4.34 -2.45
C TRP A 275 9.82 5.61 -2.74
N VAL A 276 9.76 6.55 -1.81
CA VAL A 276 10.53 7.80 -1.80
C VAL A 276 11.14 7.99 -0.42
N GLY A 277 12.43 8.21 -0.37
CA GLY A 277 13.18 8.47 0.86
C GLY A 277 14.62 8.85 0.56
N GLY A 278 15.37 9.21 1.59
CA GLY A 278 16.81 9.43 1.53
C GLY A 278 17.61 8.14 1.70
N GLU A 279 18.91 8.19 1.46
CA GLU A 279 19.83 7.06 1.73
C GLU A 279 19.81 6.68 3.22
N ASP A 280 19.79 7.68 4.08
CA ASP A 280 19.69 7.54 5.53
C ASP A 280 18.30 7.93 6.02
N ARG A 281 17.85 7.33 7.14
CA ARG A 281 16.56 7.66 7.79
C ARG A 281 16.59 9.02 8.48
N ASP A 282 17.75 9.56 8.74
CA ASP A 282 17.92 10.92 9.27
C ASP A 282 17.58 11.98 8.20
N ILE A 283 17.55 11.58 6.93
CA ILE A 283 17.06 12.42 5.83
C ILE A 283 15.55 12.26 5.76
N HIS A 284 14.82 13.27 6.21
CA HIS A 284 13.36 13.24 6.30
C HIS A 284 12.72 14.60 5.99
N PHE A 285 11.43 14.60 5.75
CA PHE A 285 10.66 15.84 5.62
C PHE A 285 10.27 16.40 7.00
N ASP A 286 10.30 17.71 7.17
CA ASP A 286 10.00 18.40 8.44
C ASP A 286 8.55 18.23 8.88
N ASN A 287 7.63 17.91 7.97
CA ASN A 287 6.22 17.80 8.27
C ASN A 287 5.54 16.71 7.45
N LEU A 288 4.42 16.23 8.00
CA LEU A 288 3.61 15.17 7.39
C LEU A 288 3.06 15.56 6.01
N ARG A 289 2.66 16.84 5.82
CA ARG A 289 2.07 17.31 4.56
C ARG A 289 2.99 17.06 3.36
N ASN A 290 4.29 17.29 3.54
CA ASN A 290 5.29 17.11 2.50
C ASN A 290 5.81 15.68 2.41
N GLY A 291 5.98 15.00 3.56
CA GLY A 291 6.64 13.69 3.65
C GLY A 291 5.69 12.48 3.55
N GLN A 292 4.38 12.68 3.59
CA GLN A 292 3.45 11.54 3.48
C GLN A 292 3.50 10.91 2.09
N GLY A 293 3.27 9.59 2.02
CA GLY A 293 3.30 8.84 0.75
C GLY A 293 2.32 9.34 -0.30
N SER A 294 1.19 9.96 0.11
CA SER A 294 0.25 10.62 -0.81
C SER A 294 0.81 11.91 -1.44
N SER A 295 1.84 12.52 -0.87
CA SER A 295 2.52 13.72 -1.40
C SER A 295 3.81 13.40 -2.15
N THR A 296 4.43 12.27 -1.88
CA THR A 296 5.72 11.86 -2.43
C THR A 296 5.58 10.73 -3.45
N ALA A 297 5.24 9.53 -3.04
CA ALA A 297 5.21 8.33 -3.87
C ALA A 297 3.98 8.24 -4.79
N LEU A 298 2.78 8.63 -4.30
CA LEU A 298 1.53 8.56 -5.07
C LEU A 298 1.60 9.37 -6.38
N PRO A 299 2.13 10.62 -6.39
CA PRO A 299 2.25 11.38 -7.63
C PRO A 299 3.17 10.72 -8.68
N ILE A 300 4.28 10.11 -8.25
CA ILE A 300 5.18 9.38 -9.14
C ILE A 300 4.44 8.20 -9.78
N TRP A 301 3.71 7.44 -8.96
CA TRP A 301 2.85 6.35 -9.42
C TRP A 301 1.83 6.83 -10.46
N GLY A 302 1.16 7.94 -10.20
CA GLY A 302 0.15 8.49 -11.11
C GLY A 302 0.73 8.96 -12.45
N VAL A 303 1.89 9.62 -12.46
CA VAL A 303 2.60 9.99 -13.70
C VAL A 303 3.02 8.74 -14.49
N TYR A 304 3.56 7.73 -13.79
CA TYR A 304 3.93 6.46 -14.41
C TYR A 304 2.71 5.80 -15.06
N MET A 305 1.61 5.64 -14.34
CA MET A 305 0.40 4.99 -14.87
C MET A 305 -0.23 5.76 -16.02
N ASN A 306 -0.19 7.09 -16.01
CA ASN A 306 -0.64 7.86 -17.16
C ASN A 306 0.17 7.54 -18.41
N LYS A 307 1.50 7.42 -18.29
CA LYS A 307 2.36 7.01 -19.41
C LYS A 307 2.05 5.59 -19.88
N VAL A 308 1.82 4.65 -18.93
CA VAL A 308 1.42 3.27 -19.25
C VAL A 308 0.11 3.23 -20.04
N PHE A 309 -0.89 4.01 -19.64
CA PHE A 309 -2.18 4.06 -20.35
C PHE A 309 -2.12 4.79 -21.70
N ASP A 310 -1.24 5.76 -21.84
CA ASP A 310 -1.11 6.55 -23.07
C ASP A 310 -0.32 5.80 -24.13
N ASP A 311 0.58 4.89 -23.74
CA ASP A 311 1.33 4.02 -24.66
C ASP A 311 0.47 2.85 -25.14
N LYS A 312 -0.03 2.98 -26.36
CA LYS A 312 -0.91 1.97 -26.97
C LYS A 312 -0.23 0.64 -27.28
N THR A 313 1.10 0.58 -27.25
CA THR A 313 1.84 -0.67 -27.47
C THR A 313 1.78 -1.60 -26.25
N LEU A 314 1.48 -1.05 -25.06
CA LEU A 314 1.44 -1.80 -23.80
C LEU A 314 0.09 -2.48 -23.51
N ASN A 315 -0.98 -2.12 -24.25
CA ASN A 315 -2.33 -2.72 -24.14
C ASN A 315 -2.99 -2.67 -22.74
N TYR A 316 -2.69 -1.65 -21.94
CA TYR A 316 -3.42 -1.40 -20.67
C TYR A 316 -4.60 -0.45 -20.91
N ASP A 317 -5.78 -0.86 -20.43
CA ASP A 317 -7.01 -0.06 -20.59
C ASP A 317 -7.29 0.79 -19.35
N ARG A 318 -7.52 2.11 -19.56
CA ARG A 318 -7.99 3.02 -18.51
C ARG A 318 -9.35 2.62 -17.92
N LYS A 319 -10.17 1.90 -18.66
CA LYS A 319 -11.49 1.44 -18.22
C LYS A 319 -11.48 0.04 -17.61
N CYS A 320 -10.28 -0.47 -17.25
CA CYS A 320 -10.15 -1.76 -16.59
C CYS A 320 -10.99 -1.82 -15.31
N LYS A 321 -11.56 -3.00 -15.04
CA LYS A 321 -12.44 -3.26 -13.89
C LYS A 321 -11.97 -4.50 -13.15
N PHE A 322 -12.04 -4.46 -11.83
CA PHE A 322 -11.93 -5.68 -11.04
C PHE A 322 -13.19 -6.54 -11.24
N ASN A 323 -13.00 -7.81 -11.48
CA ASN A 323 -14.10 -8.76 -11.57
C ASN A 323 -14.49 -9.26 -10.17
N VAL A 324 -15.04 -8.36 -9.35
CA VAL A 324 -15.50 -8.68 -7.99
C VAL A 324 -17.01 -8.88 -7.97
N LYS A 325 -17.48 -9.93 -7.30
CA LYS A 325 -18.91 -10.28 -7.21
C LYS A 325 -19.66 -9.36 -6.25
N GLU A 326 -19.00 -8.91 -5.20
CA GLU A 326 -19.60 -8.09 -4.15
C GLU A 326 -18.89 -6.74 -3.95
N THR A 327 -19.68 -5.68 -3.87
CA THR A 327 -19.25 -4.40 -3.35
C THR A 327 -19.80 -4.24 -1.93
N TYR A 328 -18.92 -4.25 -0.95
CA TYR A 328 -19.30 -4.09 0.46
C TYR A 328 -19.70 -2.65 0.76
N ASN A 329 -21.00 -2.34 0.61
CA ASN A 329 -21.58 -1.05 0.97
C ASN A 329 -22.10 -1.11 2.40
N CYS A 330 -21.30 -0.66 3.36
CA CYS A 330 -21.64 -0.66 4.77
C CYS A 330 -22.71 0.40 5.06
N LYS A 331 -23.96 -0.01 5.31
CA LYS A 331 -25.17 0.84 5.34
C LYS A 331 -25.24 1.90 6.46
N ASN A 332 -24.36 1.85 7.46
CA ASN A 332 -24.40 2.74 8.63
C ASN A 332 -23.30 3.82 8.65
N GLN A 333 -22.67 4.08 7.51
CA GLN A 333 -21.67 5.15 7.44
C GLN A 333 -22.33 6.45 7.04
N ASN A 334 -22.64 7.29 8.01
CA ASN A 334 -22.98 8.70 7.78
C ASN A 334 -21.79 9.53 7.26
N THR A 335 -20.73 8.88 6.76
CA THR A 335 -19.51 9.54 6.31
C THR A 335 -18.91 8.81 5.12
N GLY A 336 -19.01 9.38 3.93
CA GLY A 336 -18.01 9.22 2.89
C GLY A 336 -18.26 8.29 1.71
N ASP A 337 -19.37 7.57 1.60
CA ASP A 337 -19.79 6.94 0.34
C ASP A 337 -20.66 7.87 -0.55
N GLN A 338 -20.86 9.13 -0.12
CA GLN A 338 -21.33 10.15 -1.04
C GLN A 338 -20.23 10.37 -2.09
N LYS A 339 -20.60 10.41 -3.36
CA LYS A 339 -19.74 10.93 -4.43
C LYS A 339 -19.09 12.21 -3.90
N VAL A 340 -17.79 12.14 -3.58
CA VAL A 340 -17.04 13.32 -3.18
C VAL A 340 -17.06 14.21 -4.40
N GLU A 341 -17.84 15.30 -4.35
CA GLU A 341 -17.79 16.32 -5.38
C GLU A 341 -16.33 16.78 -5.51
N GLU A 342 -15.88 17.04 -6.73
CA GLU A 342 -14.48 17.41 -7.01
C GLU A 342 -13.96 18.54 -6.10
N ASN A 343 -14.84 19.40 -5.62
CA ASN A 343 -14.54 20.55 -4.74
C ASN A 343 -14.22 20.16 -3.28
N ALA A 344 -14.61 18.97 -2.81
CA ALA A 344 -14.34 18.55 -1.42
C ALA A 344 -12.90 18.04 -1.22
N VAL A 345 -12.17 17.80 -2.30
CA VAL A 345 -10.77 17.30 -2.23
C VAL A 345 -9.80 18.40 -1.81
N GLU A 346 -10.08 19.66 -2.11
CA GLU A 346 -9.19 20.78 -1.80
C GLU A 346 -9.08 21.06 -0.30
N GLY A 347 -10.17 20.94 0.45
CA GLY A 347 -10.17 21.19 1.90
C GLY A 347 -9.59 20.07 2.77
N ILE A 348 -9.22 18.92 2.22
CA ILE A 348 -8.65 17.79 2.97
C ILE A 348 -7.13 17.93 3.12
N PHE A 349 -6.49 18.76 2.27
CA PHE A 349 -5.04 18.88 2.15
C PHE A 349 -4.49 20.26 2.58
N GLU A 350 -5.35 21.16 3.05
CA GLU A 350 -4.95 22.39 3.74
C GLU A 350 -4.70 22.09 5.25
#